data_17325d33c5e9666c4dc77d94ae369f56
#
_entry.id   17325d33c5e9666c4dc77d94ae369f56
#
_cell.length_a   1.000
_cell.length_b   1.000
_cell.length_c   1.000
_cell.angle_alpha   90.00
_cell.angle_beta   90.00
_cell.angle_gamma   90.00
#
_symmetry.space_group_name_H-M   'P 1'
#
loop_
_entity.id
_entity.type
_entity.pdbx_description
1 polymer ?
#
loop_
_entity_poly.entity_id
_entity_poly.type
_entity_poly.pdbx_seq_one_letter_code
_entity_poly.pdbx_strand_id
1 'polypeptide(L)'
;FTLEALGNGPQFNNTSSLGTDQILTPLTSSIGNNHFTSGSFGGRADNFRWEISNKNNSKGTFTLLIRQGNDTIKKKRILETHSNLSLDPESTDYILRRIGNQTTEVATEDGVAYLRPVGEFPNKSKYVRVSNLVEAKKTPNYLDENGNLTDNALSASLPSLGSGSYGGAFGDVTGGSKQTAGDFGSGEITHPFNFYDNISATNSQGVNMSVSSATVGTGGYKTALSLLGNKDEYNFNLLFLPGVVDQLANHSVVITDAIQLCEDRTDCFLVYDNTSKTDSVATAKTNTEARNSSYAATYYPWVQIQDASLGVNRYVPPSTVIAGVYHFNDVVGQPWFAPAG
;
A
#
# COMPACT_ATOMS: atom_id res chain seq x y z
N PHE A 1 21.56 4.42 -0.13
CA PHE A 1 20.35 4.22 -0.93
C PHE A 1 19.18 3.88 -0.02
N THR A 2 17.97 4.13 -0.51
CA THR A 2 16.73 3.77 0.17
C THR A 2 16.06 2.63 -0.60
N LEU A 3 15.58 1.64 0.13
CA LEU A 3 14.74 0.59 -0.42
C LEU A 3 13.28 0.90 -0.10
N GLU A 4 12.44 0.84 -1.11
CA GLU A 4 10.98 0.93 -0.97
C GLU A 4 10.31 -0.35 -1.42
N ALA A 5 9.20 -0.69 -0.80
CA ALA A 5 8.33 -1.76 -1.28
C ALA A 5 7.67 -1.38 -2.61
N LEU A 6 7.50 -2.33 -3.51
CA LEU A 6 6.77 -2.10 -4.77
C LEU A 6 5.27 -1.93 -4.54
N GLY A 7 4.72 -2.56 -3.51
CA GLY A 7 3.32 -2.42 -3.14
C GLY A 7 3.12 -1.43 -2.00
N ASN A 8 1.93 -0.85 -1.94
CA ASN A 8 1.49 -0.06 -0.80
C ASN A 8 1.15 -0.98 0.38
N GLY A 9 1.26 -0.43 1.60
CA GLY A 9 0.95 -1.14 2.83
C GLY A 9 2.19 -1.46 3.66
N PRO A 10 2.06 -2.31 4.67
CA PRO A 10 3.08 -2.48 5.70
C PRO A 10 4.13 -3.55 5.41
N GLN A 11 4.53 -3.80 4.15
CA GLN A 11 5.43 -4.90 3.82
C GLN A 11 6.79 -4.83 4.51
N PHE A 12 7.36 -3.64 4.68
CA PHE A 12 8.58 -3.45 5.48
C PHE A 12 8.31 -3.14 6.94
N ASN A 13 7.06 -2.99 7.32
CA ASN A 13 6.67 -2.53 8.64
C ASN A 13 6.54 -3.68 9.62
N ASN A 14 7.64 -4.35 9.89
CA ASN A 14 7.76 -5.19 11.06
C ASN A 14 8.05 -4.29 12.26
N THR A 15 7.07 -4.09 13.11
CA THR A 15 7.19 -3.25 14.31
C THR A 15 8.02 -3.91 15.42
N SER A 16 8.66 -5.03 15.15
CA SER A 16 9.64 -5.59 16.06
C SER A 16 10.87 -4.72 16.07
N SER A 17 11.32 -4.31 17.23
CA SER A 17 12.68 -3.87 17.40
C SER A 17 13.60 -5.04 17.03
N LEU A 18 14.44 -4.83 16.05
CA LEU A 18 15.47 -5.80 15.73
C LEU A 18 16.53 -5.68 16.82
N GLY A 19 16.64 -6.68 17.65
CA GLY A 19 17.75 -6.79 18.57
C GLY A 19 19.07 -6.87 17.80
N THR A 20 20.16 -6.67 18.48
CA THR A 20 21.51 -6.79 17.92
C THR A 20 21.79 -8.17 17.35
N ASP A 21 21.09 -9.17 17.79
CA ASP A 21 21.11 -10.55 17.27
C ASP A 21 20.21 -10.71 16.04
N GLN A 22 19.46 -9.68 15.68
CA GLN A 22 18.54 -9.63 14.55
C GLN A 22 17.48 -10.75 14.55
N ILE A 23 17.25 -11.33 15.69
CA ILE A 23 16.05 -12.09 15.95
C ILE A 23 14.94 -11.06 16.10
N LEU A 24 13.80 -11.32 15.47
CA LEU A 24 12.64 -10.51 15.70
C LEU A 24 12.34 -10.54 17.20
N THR A 25 12.60 -9.44 17.86
CA THR A 25 12.12 -9.29 19.23
C THR A 25 10.60 -9.34 19.17
N PRO A 26 10.01 -10.03 20.12
CA PRO A 26 8.56 -10.08 20.19
C PRO A 26 7.97 -8.67 20.28
N LEU A 27 6.93 -8.44 19.49
CA LEU A 27 6.20 -7.19 19.55
C LEU A 27 5.35 -7.14 20.80
N THR A 28 5.34 -6.00 21.45
CA THR A 28 4.43 -5.72 22.57
C THR A 28 3.11 -5.11 22.11
N SER A 29 2.99 -4.82 20.82
CA SER A 29 1.78 -4.28 20.22
C SER A 29 1.07 -5.32 19.34
N SER A 30 -0.19 -5.11 19.07
CA SER A 30 -1.00 -5.94 18.17
C SER A 30 -0.64 -5.76 16.69
N ILE A 31 0.26 -4.86 16.36
CA ILE A 31 0.66 -4.56 15.00
C ILE A 31 1.59 -5.66 14.47
N GLY A 32 1.37 -6.09 13.27
CA GLY A 32 2.21 -7.11 12.64
C GLY A 32 1.83 -8.55 12.97
N ASN A 33 0.76 -8.73 13.69
CA ASN A 33 0.22 -10.03 14.03
C ASN A 33 -1.29 -10.06 13.78
N ASN A 34 -1.79 -11.16 13.29
CA ASN A 34 -3.22 -11.36 13.10
C ASN A 34 -3.94 -11.76 14.38
N HIS A 35 -3.20 -12.12 15.41
CA HIS A 35 -3.73 -12.50 16.70
C HIS A 35 -3.56 -11.35 17.69
N PHE A 36 -4.55 -10.64 17.92
CA PHE A 36 -4.61 -9.45 18.72
C PHE A 36 -4.72 -9.75 20.20
N THR A 37 -3.91 -10.64 20.65
CA THR A 37 -3.74 -10.87 22.07
C THR A 37 -2.66 -9.93 22.59
N SER A 38 -2.85 -9.38 23.75
CA SER A 38 -1.78 -8.70 24.47
C SER A 38 -0.63 -9.69 24.66
N GLY A 39 0.52 -9.37 24.14
CA GLY A 39 1.68 -10.26 24.20
C GLY A 39 2.73 -9.88 23.19
N SER A 40 3.72 -10.73 23.12
CA SER A 40 4.85 -10.58 22.22
C SER A 40 4.55 -11.24 20.88
N PHE A 41 4.77 -10.53 19.77
CA PHE A 41 4.56 -11.02 18.44
C PHE A 41 5.85 -11.01 17.64
N GLY A 42 6.07 -12.06 16.85
CA GLY A 42 7.08 -12.06 15.80
C GLY A 42 6.67 -11.17 14.62
N GLY A 43 7.56 -10.99 13.67
CA GLY A 43 7.21 -10.36 12.40
C GLY A 43 6.19 -11.19 11.61
N ARG A 44 5.60 -10.58 10.61
CA ARG A 44 4.61 -11.23 9.75
C ARG A 44 5.26 -12.02 8.62
N ALA A 45 4.61 -13.11 8.21
CA ALA A 45 5.08 -13.93 7.11
C ALA A 45 4.93 -13.23 5.75
N ASP A 46 3.96 -12.33 5.62
CA ASP A 46 3.68 -11.53 4.43
C ASP A 46 4.54 -10.27 4.34
N ASN A 47 5.26 -9.93 5.39
CA ASN A 47 6.22 -8.84 5.40
C ASN A 47 7.61 -9.33 4.98
N PHE A 48 8.51 -8.39 4.72
CA PHE A 48 9.89 -8.70 4.40
C PHE A 48 10.86 -7.74 5.07
N ARG A 49 12.10 -8.15 5.07
CA ARG A 49 13.24 -7.45 5.64
C ARG A 49 14.42 -7.53 4.69
N TRP A 50 15.36 -6.63 4.85
CA TRP A 50 16.59 -6.61 4.09
C TRP A 50 17.78 -7.12 4.93
N GLU A 51 18.79 -7.62 4.25
CA GLU A 51 20.09 -7.92 4.82
C GLU A 51 21.19 -7.55 3.82
N ILE A 52 22.20 -6.83 4.30
CA ILE A 52 23.44 -6.61 3.55
C ILE A 52 24.48 -7.62 4.03
N SER A 53 24.99 -8.39 3.10
CA SER A 53 25.98 -9.44 3.35
C SER A 53 27.11 -9.39 2.32
N ASN A 54 28.17 -10.16 2.56
CA ASN A 54 29.29 -10.36 1.64
C ASN A 54 29.88 -9.06 1.05
N LYS A 55 30.03 -8.05 1.89
CA LYS A 55 30.68 -6.80 1.50
C LYS A 55 32.13 -7.05 1.10
N ASN A 56 32.50 -6.67 -0.11
CA ASN A 56 33.86 -6.74 -0.61
C ASN A 56 34.35 -5.33 -0.96
N ASN A 57 35.17 -4.78 -0.08
CA ASN A 57 35.70 -3.42 -0.25
C ASN A 57 36.68 -3.32 -1.43
N SER A 58 37.47 -4.37 -1.72
CA SER A 58 38.42 -4.32 -2.82
C SER A 58 37.77 -4.40 -4.19
N LYS A 59 36.56 -4.95 -4.29
CA LYS A 59 35.78 -4.99 -5.54
C LYS A 59 34.67 -3.96 -5.59
N GLY A 60 34.42 -3.21 -4.51
CA GLY A 60 33.32 -2.27 -4.43
C GLY A 60 31.94 -2.92 -4.48
N THR A 61 31.83 -4.15 -4.02
CA THR A 61 30.57 -4.92 -4.16
C THR A 61 30.03 -5.41 -2.84
N PHE A 62 28.71 -5.67 -2.85
CA PHE A 62 28.00 -6.23 -1.71
C PHE A 62 26.84 -7.10 -2.18
N THR A 63 26.25 -7.84 -1.28
CA THR A 63 25.05 -8.65 -1.53
C THR A 63 23.89 -8.11 -0.73
N LEU A 64 22.76 -7.90 -1.39
CA LEU A 64 21.47 -7.60 -0.76
C LEU A 64 20.58 -8.83 -0.78
N LEU A 65 20.07 -9.20 0.36
CA LEU A 65 19.07 -10.25 0.53
C LEU A 65 17.74 -9.61 0.92
N ILE A 66 16.68 -10.04 0.29
CA ILE A 66 15.32 -9.78 0.75
C ILE A 66 14.84 -11.05 1.45
N ARG A 67 14.45 -10.93 2.69
CA ARG A 67 14.11 -12.05 3.57
C ARG A 67 12.68 -11.92 4.05
N GLN A 68 12.05 -13.03 4.40
CA GLN A 68 10.72 -13.05 4.98
C GLN A 68 10.71 -12.36 6.36
N GLY A 69 9.67 -11.57 6.64
CA GLY A 69 9.61 -10.73 7.82
C GLY A 69 9.59 -11.47 9.16
N ASN A 70 9.15 -12.71 9.18
CA ASN A 70 9.10 -13.56 10.39
C ASN A 70 10.24 -14.57 10.49
N ASP A 71 11.28 -14.42 9.69
CA ASP A 71 12.45 -15.28 9.76
C ASP A 71 13.38 -14.91 10.95
N THR A 72 14.36 -15.75 11.22
CA THR A 72 15.38 -15.52 12.23
C THR A 72 16.77 -15.66 11.63
N ILE A 73 17.80 -15.17 12.33
CA ILE A 73 19.20 -15.38 11.91
C ILE A 73 19.54 -16.87 11.80
N LYS A 74 19.06 -17.67 12.74
CA LYS A 74 19.33 -19.12 12.74
C LYS A 74 18.57 -19.87 11.64
N LYS A 75 17.43 -19.34 11.22
CA LYS A 75 16.59 -19.94 10.17
C LYS A 75 16.13 -18.84 9.20
N LYS A 76 17.06 -18.44 8.34
CA LYS A 76 16.79 -17.45 7.30
C LYS A 76 15.86 -18.02 6.24
N ARG A 77 14.87 -17.22 5.84
CA ARG A 77 14.00 -17.49 4.69
C ARG A 77 14.23 -16.40 3.65
N ILE A 78 15.09 -16.70 2.69
CA ILE A 78 15.49 -15.78 1.64
C ILE A 78 14.43 -15.80 0.54
N LEU A 79 13.91 -14.63 0.20
CA LEU A 79 12.96 -14.43 -0.89
C LEU A 79 13.69 -14.06 -2.18
N GLU A 80 14.67 -13.14 -2.10
CA GLU A 80 15.53 -12.76 -3.21
C GLU A 80 16.98 -12.59 -2.77
N THR A 81 17.89 -12.86 -3.70
CA THR A 81 19.33 -12.63 -3.53
C THR A 81 19.85 -11.81 -4.71
N HIS A 82 20.38 -10.63 -4.40
CA HIS A 82 21.06 -9.77 -5.36
C HIS A 82 22.54 -9.71 -5.00
N SER A 83 23.32 -10.56 -5.66
CA SER A 83 24.76 -10.70 -5.40
C SER A 83 25.59 -9.70 -6.23
N ASN A 84 26.76 -9.36 -5.71
CA ASN A 84 27.76 -8.51 -6.38
C ASN A 84 27.23 -7.13 -6.79
N LEU A 85 26.27 -6.58 -6.07
CA LEU A 85 25.76 -5.24 -6.36
C LEU A 85 26.85 -4.20 -6.21
N SER A 86 26.93 -3.27 -7.16
CA SER A 86 27.84 -2.13 -7.15
C SER A 86 27.06 -0.81 -7.05
N LEU A 87 27.67 0.20 -6.47
CA LEU A 87 27.17 1.58 -6.48
C LEU A 87 27.77 2.39 -7.66
N ASP A 88 28.60 1.76 -8.51
CA ASP A 88 29.16 2.36 -9.69
C ASP A 88 28.14 2.34 -10.85
N PRO A 89 27.71 3.50 -11.36
CA PRO A 89 26.77 3.61 -12.47
C PRO A 89 27.22 2.93 -13.76
N GLU A 90 28.53 2.86 -13.99
CA GLU A 90 29.15 2.24 -15.17
C GLU A 90 29.14 0.70 -15.09
N SER A 91 29.02 0.16 -13.89
CA SER A 91 29.02 -1.29 -13.66
C SER A 91 27.79 -1.96 -14.26
N THR A 92 27.97 -3.15 -14.83
CA THR A 92 26.86 -4.04 -15.22
C THR A 92 26.03 -4.48 -14.01
N ASP A 93 26.64 -4.52 -12.83
CA ASP A 93 26.04 -4.89 -11.58
C ASP A 93 25.58 -3.68 -10.74
N TYR A 94 25.39 -2.54 -11.40
CA TYR A 94 24.87 -1.33 -10.76
C TYR A 94 23.52 -1.61 -10.08
N ILE A 95 23.38 -1.17 -8.83
CA ILE A 95 22.22 -1.48 -8.00
C ILE A 95 20.88 -1.12 -8.67
N LEU A 96 20.79 0.04 -9.34
CA LEU A 96 19.57 0.44 -10.01
C LEU A 96 19.27 -0.46 -11.23
N ARG A 97 20.30 -0.88 -11.95
CA ARG A 97 20.17 -1.79 -13.09
C ARG A 97 19.77 -3.20 -12.68
N ARG A 98 20.18 -3.63 -11.49
CA ARG A 98 19.92 -4.98 -10.97
C ARG A 98 18.61 -5.11 -10.21
N ILE A 99 18.16 -4.06 -9.52
CA ILE A 99 16.96 -4.05 -8.71
C ILE A 99 15.84 -3.29 -9.42
N GLY A 100 16.14 -2.08 -9.91
CA GLY A 100 15.20 -1.15 -10.52
C GLY A 100 14.91 0.06 -9.63
N ASN A 101 14.43 1.12 -10.26
CA ASN A 101 14.00 2.33 -9.57
C ASN A 101 12.70 2.91 -10.13
N GLN A 102 12.03 2.18 -11.01
CA GLN A 102 10.81 2.67 -11.62
C GLN A 102 9.65 2.73 -10.62
N THR A 103 8.89 3.79 -10.74
CA THR A 103 7.57 3.96 -10.16
C THR A 103 6.60 4.33 -11.27
N THR A 104 5.32 4.30 -10.97
CA THR A 104 4.29 4.81 -11.88
C THR A 104 3.70 6.08 -11.31
N GLU A 105 3.47 7.05 -12.17
CA GLU A 105 2.72 8.25 -11.84
C GLU A 105 1.57 8.44 -12.84
N VAL A 106 0.53 9.14 -12.40
CA VAL A 106 -0.55 9.53 -13.30
C VAL A 106 -0.15 10.81 -14.00
N ALA A 107 -0.03 10.74 -15.32
CA ALA A 107 0.16 11.88 -16.20
C ALA A 107 -1.15 12.21 -16.92
N THR A 108 -1.27 13.43 -17.43
CA THR A 108 -2.44 13.86 -18.21
C THR A 108 -1.95 14.45 -19.53
N GLU A 109 -2.52 13.98 -20.62
CA GLU A 109 -2.26 14.50 -21.96
C GLU A 109 -3.62 14.71 -22.65
N ASP A 110 -3.83 15.88 -23.21
CA ASP A 110 -5.10 16.30 -23.82
C ASP A 110 -6.35 16.07 -22.96
N GLY A 111 -6.19 16.21 -21.64
CA GLY A 111 -7.27 16.00 -20.68
C GLY A 111 -7.52 14.52 -20.30
N VAL A 112 -6.78 13.58 -20.88
CA VAL A 112 -6.88 12.15 -20.58
C VAL A 112 -5.77 11.74 -19.63
N ALA A 113 -6.13 11.13 -18.50
CA ALA A 113 -5.17 10.62 -17.53
C ALA A 113 -4.67 9.22 -17.95
N TYR A 114 -3.38 8.96 -17.76
CA TYR A 114 -2.75 7.67 -18.03
C TYR A 114 -1.58 7.40 -17.07
N LEU A 115 -1.20 6.12 -16.95
CA LEU A 115 -0.06 5.73 -16.14
C LEU A 115 1.23 5.84 -16.94
N ARG A 116 2.18 6.58 -16.39
CA ARG A 116 3.52 6.74 -16.95
C ARG A 116 4.57 6.14 -16.02
N PRO A 117 5.47 5.27 -16.51
CA PRO A 117 6.61 4.83 -15.73
C PRO A 117 7.63 5.97 -15.58
N VAL A 118 8.11 6.17 -14.36
CA VAL A 118 9.14 7.14 -14.01
C VAL A 118 10.30 6.43 -13.35
N GLY A 119 11.50 6.67 -13.84
CA GLY A 119 12.73 6.01 -13.41
C GLY A 119 13.47 5.39 -14.59
N GLU A 120 14.79 5.35 -14.49
CA GLU A 120 15.66 4.97 -15.60
C GLU A 120 15.67 3.44 -15.82
N PHE A 121 15.57 2.67 -14.72
CA PHE A 121 15.75 1.22 -14.76
C PHE A 121 14.47 0.49 -14.36
N PRO A 122 13.96 -0.44 -15.22
CA PRO A 122 12.81 -1.27 -14.90
C PRO A 122 13.01 -2.08 -13.61
N ASN A 123 11.96 -2.23 -12.82
CA ASN A 123 12.01 -3.04 -11.61
C ASN A 123 12.16 -4.52 -11.97
N LYS A 124 13.24 -5.12 -11.48
CA LYS A 124 13.54 -6.55 -11.64
C LYS A 124 13.26 -7.35 -10.37
N SER A 125 13.38 -6.69 -9.21
CA SER A 125 12.90 -7.25 -7.94
C SER A 125 11.38 -7.34 -7.94
N LYS A 126 10.83 -8.37 -7.32
CA LYS A 126 9.39 -8.54 -7.10
C LYS A 126 8.89 -7.85 -5.83
N TYR A 127 9.81 -7.41 -4.98
CA TYR A 127 9.47 -6.91 -3.64
C TYR A 127 9.86 -5.44 -3.45
N VAL A 128 10.98 -5.01 -4.04
CA VAL A 128 11.58 -3.72 -3.72
C VAL A 128 12.05 -2.97 -4.95
N ARG A 129 12.18 -1.66 -4.79
CA ARG A 129 12.88 -0.77 -5.71
C ARG A 129 13.84 0.12 -4.93
N VAL A 130 14.80 0.71 -5.60
CA VAL A 130 15.67 1.73 -5.04
C VAL A 130 15.07 3.09 -5.32
N SER A 131 14.59 3.80 -4.30
CA SER A 131 13.92 5.09 -4.47
C SER A 131 14.86 6.28 -4.41
N ASN A 132 15.96 6.15 -3.70
CA ASN A 132 16.92 7.22 -3.53
C ASN A 132 18.34 6.67 -3.44
N LEU A 133 19.17 7.07 -4.38
CA LEU A 133 20.61 6.82 -4.34
C LEU A 133 21.32 8.18 -4.44
N VAL A 134 21.86 8.61 -3.29
CA VAL A 134 22.55 9.88 -3.16
C VAL A 134 23.79 9.90 -4.08
N GLU A 135 23.96 10.94 -4.89
CA GLU A 135 25.06 11.08 -5.84
C GLU A 135 26.45 10.87 -5.20
N ALA A 136 26.69 11.44 -4.04
CA ALA A 136 27.94 11.28 -3.31
C ALA A 136 28.23 9.84 -2.86
N LYS A 137 27.28 8.94 -2.99
CA LYS A 137 27.40 7.51 -2.67
C LYS A 137 27.57 6.64 -3.91
N LYS A 138 27.47 7.19 -5.09
CA LYS A 138 27.89 6.53 -6.32
C LYS A 138 29.42 6.45 -6.32
N THR A 139 29.97 5.36 -6.81
CA THR A 139 31.40 5.08 -6.78
C THR A 139 31.95 4.85 -8.18
N PRO A 140 32.01 5.88 -9.04
CA PRO A 140 32.57 5.73 -10.36
C PRO A 140 34.08 5.42 -10.26
N ASN A 141 34.58 4.57 -11.14
CA ASN A 141 35.99 4.20 -11.19
C ASN A 141 36.50 3.67 -9.82
N TYR A 142 35.80 2.75 -9.25
CA TYR A 142 36.04 2.22 -7.93
C TYR A 142 37.45 1.61 -7.78
N LEU A 143 37.93 0.93 -8.81
CA LEU A 143 39.26 0.33 -8.88
C LEU A 143 40.09 0.96 -10.01
N ASP A 144 41.39 1.10 -9.80
CA ASP A 144 42.33 1.42 -10.86
C ASP A 144 42.61 0.20 -11.77
N GLU A 145 43.38 0.39 -12.80
CA GLU A 145 43.80 -0.67 -13.73
C GLU A 145 44.58 -1.81 -13.11
N ASN A 146 45.13 -1.60 -11.89
CA ASN A 146 45.87 -2.59 -11.14
C ASN A 146 44.98 -3.28 -10.09
N GLY A 147 43.70 -2.92 -10.02
CA GLY A 147 42.75 -3.48 -9.04
C GLY A 147 42.83 -2.88 -7.65
N ASN A 148 43.51 -1.75 -7.48
CA ASN A 148 43.56 -1.01 -6.22
C ASN A 148 42.41 0.00 -6.15
N LEU A 149 41.99 0.35 -4.94
CA LEU A 149 41.01 1.41 -4.73
C LEU A 149 41.57 2.75 -5.25
N THR A 150 40.85 3.41 -6.12
CA THR A 150 41.22 4.75 -6.63
C THR A 150 41.13 5.79 -5.52
N ASP A 151 40.21 5.61 -4.58
CA ASP A 151 40.06 6.46 -3.41
C ASP A 151 39.57 5.62 -2.22
N ASN A 152 40.31 5.62 -1.14
CA ASN A 152 39.94 4.93 0.09
C ASN A 152 38.63 5.47 0.71
N ALA A 153 38.27 6.72 0.46
CA ALA A 153 37.03 7.31 0.90
C ALA A 153 35.80 6.66 0.23
N LEU A 154 35.96 6.14 -0.99
CA LEU A 154 34.87 5.46 -1.69
C LEU A 154 34.49 4.14 -1.05
N SER A 155 35.41 3.43 -0.40
CA SER A 155 35.10 2.20 0.31
C SER A 155 34.10 2.42 1.46
N ALA A 156 34.12 3.62 2.06
CA ALA A 156 33.17 4.00 3.10
C ALA A 156 31.74 4.23 2.59
N SER A 157 31.56 4.39 1.26
CA SER A 157 30.23 4.57 0.67
C SER A 157 29.45 3.28 0.51
N LEU A 158 30.10 2.11 0.60
CA LEU A 158 29.39 0.84 0.61
C LEU A 158 28.54 0.69 1.86
N PRO A 159 27.35 0.07 1.75
CA PRO A 159 26.48 -0.15 2.89
C PRO A 159 27.16 -1.02 3.95
N SER A 160 26.85 -0.75 5.21
CA SER A 160 27.33 -1.57 6.33
C SER A 160 26.66 -2.94 6.31
N LEU A 161 27.41 -3.95 6.78
CA LEU A 161 26.80 -5.27 7.04
C LEU A 161 25.73 -5.12 8.10
N GLY A 162 24.64 -5.80 7.91
CA GLY A 162 23.50 -5.78 8.82
C GLY A 162 22.21 -6.17 8.17
N SER A 163 21.18 -6.30 8.95
CA SER A 163 19.83 -6.52 8.45
C SER A 163 18.81 -5.70 9.23
N GLY A 164 17.65 -5.47 8.62
CA GLY A 164 16.61 -4.70 9.25
C GLY A 164 15.29 -4.75 8.53
N SER A 165 14.32 -4.14 9.16
CA SER A 165 13.06 -3.72 8.58
C SER A 165 12.70 -2.37 9.18
N TYR A 166 11.68 -1.73 8.64
CA TYR A 166 11.20 -0.47 9.18
C TYR A 166 10.29 -0.74 10.39
N GLY A 167 10.64 -0.17 11.53
CA GLY A 167 9.92 -0.43 12.79
C GLY A 167 8.96 0.67 13.22
N GLY A 168 8.92 1.79 12.52
CA GLY A 168 8.17 2.98 12.91
C GLY A 168 6.98 3.33 12.04
N ALA A 169 6.39 2.38 11.37
CA ALA A 169 5.37 2.65 10.35
C ALA A 169 4.10 3.26 10.91
N PHE A 170 3.68 2.80 12.05
CA PHE A 170 2.43 3.20 12.63
C PHE A 170 2.66 4.22 13.73
N GLY A 171 2.32 5.46 13.45
CA GLY A 171 2.41 6.55 14.39
C GLY A 171 3.77 7.23 14.53
N ASP A 172 4.82 6.73 13.91
CA ASP A 172 6.10 7.42 13.88
C ASP A 172 6.15 8.39 12.69
N VAL A 173 6.16 9.65 12.97
CA VAL A 173 6.15 10.73 11.98
C VAL A 173 7.53 11.33 11.71
N THR A 174 8.59 10.83 12.36
CA THR A 174 9.92 11.37 12.14
C THR A 174 10.58 10.76 10.91
N GLY A 175 10.96 11.59 9.97
CA GLY A 175 11.82 11.20 8.85
C GLY A 175 11.15 10.60 7.64
N GLY A 176 10.05 11.12 7.18
CA GLY A 176 9.56 10.86 5.81
C GLY A 176 8.26 10.09 5.73
N SER A 177 7.98 9.54 4.57
CA SER A 177 6.74 8.89 4.16
C SER A 177 6.23 7.85 5.13
N LYS A 178 5.66 8.30 6.20
CA LYS A 178 5.13 7.45 7.23
C LYS A 178 3.68 7.68 7.38
N GLN A 179 3.03 6.63 7.72
CA GLN A 179 1.70 6.75 8.20
C GLN A 179 1.70 7.54 9.49
N THR A 180 0.92 8.59 9.49
CA THR A 180 0.68 9.37 10.70
C THR A 180 -0.29 8.62 11.59
N ALA A 181 -0.35 9.04 12.84
CA ALA A 181 -1.33 8.50 13.77
C ALA A 181 -2.77 8.55 13.23
N GLY A 182 -3.12 9.55 12.40
CA GLY A 182 -4.42 9.65 11.76
C GLY A 182 -4.68 8.60 10.68
N ASP A 183 -3.64 8.04 10.09
CA ASP A 183 -3.80 7.05 9.02
C ASP A 183 -4.31 5.70 9.55
N PHE A 184 -4.06 5.42 10.83
CA PHE A 184 -4.48 4.19 11.49
C PHE A 184 -5.15 4.43 12.84
N GLY A 185 -5.90 5.51 12.97
CA GLY A 185 -6.61 5.79 14.20
C GLY A 185 -5.69 6.12 15.37
N SER A 186 -4.92 7.20 15.26
CA SER A 186 -4.02 7.71 16.31
C SER A 186 -2.84 6.79 16.67
N GLY A 187 -2.35 6.04 15.70
CA GLY A 187 -1.24 5.10 15.90
C GLY A 187 -1.63 3.84 16.65
N GLU A 188 -2.87 3.73 17.01
CA GLU A 188 -3.41 2.57 17.69
C GLU A 188 -4.17 1.70 16.71
N ILE A 189 -3.56 0.66 16.20
CA ILE A 189 -4.31 -0.45 15.63
C ILE A 189 -4.79 -1.30 16.80
N THR A 190 -5.65 -0.72 17.61
CA THR A 190 -6.21 -1.41 18.75
C THR A 190 -7.30 -2.39 18.35
N HIS A 191 -7.96 -2.14 17.21
CA HIS A 191 -9.08 -2.95 16.75
C HIS A 191 -8.97 -3.28 15.24
N PRO A 192 -7.92 -3.93 14.81
CA PRO A 192 -7.79 -4.33 13.40
C PRO A 192 -8.84 -5.35 12.97
N PHE A 193 -9.72 -5.73 13.86
CA PHE A 193 -10.84 -6.63 13.60
C PHE A 193 -12.11 -5.93 13.15
N ASN A 194 -12.27 -4.68 13.51
CA ASN A 194 -13.51 -3.97 13.22
C ASN A 194 -13.27 -3.03 12.06
N PHE A 195 -13.81 -3.38 10.92
CA PHE A 195 -13.69 -2.58 9.71
C PHE A 195 -14.14 -1.12 9.93
N TYR A 196 -15.20 -0.91 10.69
CA TYR A 196 -15.79 0.41 10.93
C TYR A 196 -15.03 1.27 11.95
N ASP A 197 -14.20 0.69 12.82
CA ASP A 197 -13.46 1.45 13.84
C ASP A 197 -12.40 2.39 13.21
N ASN A 198 -11.93 2.02 12.01
CA ASN A 198 -10.96 2.82 11.26
C ASN A 198 -11.62 3.68 10.17
N ILE A 199 -12.91 3.96 10.27
CA ILE A 199 -13.62 4.86 9.39
C ILE A 199 -14.09 6.07 10.19
N SER A 200 -13.54 7.24 9.86
CA SER A 200 -13.89 8.52 10.44
C SER A 200 -13.81 9.61 9.37
N ALA A 201 -14.21 10.84 9.69
CA ALA A 201 -14.15 11.94 8.75
C ALA A 201 -12.75 12.17 8.13
N THR A 202 -11.69 11.75 8.81
CA THR A 202 -10.31 11.93 8.36
C THR A 202 -9.59 10.65 8.04
N ASN A 203 -10.24 9.50 8.17
CA ASN A 203 -9.60 8.19 7.98
C ASN A 203 -10.55 7.21 7.28
N SER A 204 -10.04 6.51 6.26
CA SER A 204 -10.69 5.37 5.64
C SER A 204 -9.72 4.20 5.62
N GLN A 205 -9.86 3.28 6.57
CA GLN A 205 -9.07 2.04 6.64
C GLN A 205 -7.55 2.28 6.63
N GLY A 206 -7.10 3.36 7.28
CA GLY A 206 -5.69 3.75 7.33
C GLY A 206 -5.27 4.76 6.27
N VAL A 207 -6.13 5.10 5.34
CA VAL A 207 -5.90 6.21 4.41
C VAL A 207 -6.33 7.51 5.06
N ASN A 208 -5.42 8.49 5.15
CA ASN A 208 -5.72 9.80 5.71
C ASN A 208 -6.56 10.63 4.74
N MET A 209 -7.85 10.70 4.98
CA MET A 209 -8.82 11.39 4.13
C MET A 209 -8.78 12.93 4.28
N SER A 210 -8.08 13.45 5.28
CA SER A 210 -7.92 14.91 5.45
C SER A 210 -6.91 15.53 4.48
N VAL A 211 -6.08 14.71 3.84
CA VAL A 211 -5.01 15.16 2.95
C VAL A 211 -5.55 15.27 1.52
N SER A 212 -5.46 16.45 0.94
CA SER A 212 -5.86 16.73 -0.44
C SER A 212 -4.70 16.59 -1.45
N SER A 213 -3.65 15.83 -1.12
CA SER A 213 -2.53 15.59 -2.01
C SER A 213 -2.96 14.75 -3.21
N ALA A 214 -2.33 14.94 -4.35
CA ALA A 214 -2.61 14.19 -5.58
C ALA A 214 -2.34 12.66 -5.45
N THR A 215 -1.63 12.23 -4.43
CA THR A 215 -1.19 10.84 -4.28
C THR A 215 -1.78 10.11 -3.08
N VAL A 216 -2.37 10.81 -2.14
CA VAL A 216 -2.92 10.22 -0.90
C VAL A 216 -4.23 10.88 -0.49
N GLY A 217 -5.02 10.19 0.30
CA GLY A 217 -6.28 10.68 0.83
C GLY A 217 -7.30 10.97 -0.26
N THR A 218 -8.06 12.04 -0.09
CA THR A 218 -9.06 12.46 -1.08
C THR A 218 -8.42 12.77 -2.43
N GLY A 219 -7.23 13.37 -2.44
CA GLY A 219 -6.48 13.62 -3.67
C GLY A 219 -6.06 12.34 -4.37
N GLY A 220 -5.65 11.31 -3.64
CA GLY A 220 -5.33 9.99 -4.19
C GLY A 220 -6.54 9.31 -4.82
N TYR A 221 -7.70 9.38 -4.18
CA TYR A 221 -8.94 8.89 -4.77
C TYR A 221 -9.32 9.66 -6.04
N LYS A 222 -9.22 11.00 -6.03
CA LYS A 222 -9.49 11.82 -7.22
C LYS A 222 -8.59 11.48 -8.39
N THR A 223 -7.30 11.26 -8.12
CA THR A 223 -6.33 10.85 -9.13
C THR A 223 -6.68 9.47 -9.71
N ALA A 224 -7.07 8.53 -8.86
CA ALA A 224 -7.50 7.20 -9.30
C ALA A 224 -8.78 7.26 -10.15
N LEU A 225 -9.77 8.06 -9.73
CA LEU A 225 -11.00 8.28 -10.50
C LEU A 225 -10.72 8.96 -11.84
N SER A 226 -9.82 9.95 -11.87
CA SER A 226 -9.37 10.57 -13.13
C SER A 226 -8.75 9.57 -14.09
N LEU A 227 -7.91 8.65 -13.57
CA LEU A 227 -7.33 7.58 -14.38
C LEU A 227 -8.41 6.64 -14.93
N LEU A 228 -9.37 6.24 -14.09
CA LEU A 228 -10.52 5.41 -14.50
C LEU A 228 -11.43 6.12 -15.50
N GLY A 229 -11.33 7.43 -15.65
CA GLY A 229 -12.02 8.20 -16.70
C GLY A 229 -11.55 7.86 -18.11
N ASN A 230 -10.37 7.30 -18.27
CA ASN A 230 -9.84 6.86 -19.56
C ASN A 230 -10.52 5.57 -20.02
N LYS A 231 -11.51 5.70 -20.90
CA LYS A 231 -12.31 4.56 -21.43
C LYS A 231 -11.53 3.65 -22.36
N ASP A 232 -10.49 4.17 -22.98
CA ASP A 232 -9.67 3.42 -23.94
C ASP A 232 -8.75 2.41 -23.25
N GLU A 233 -8.34 2.74 -22.01
CA GLU A 233 -7.44 1.92 -21.22
C GLU A 233 -8.17 1.05 -20.19
N TYR A 234 -9.24 1.58 -19.58
CA TYR A 234 -9.95 0.91 -18.49
C TYR A 234 -11.41 0.58 -18.86
N ASN A 235 -11.70 -0.69 -18.98
CA ASN A 235 -13.04 -1.20 -19.25
C ASN A 235 -13.59 -1.89 -17.99
N PHE A 236 -14.64 -1.32 -17.40
CA PHE A 236 -15.35 -1.86 -16.25
C PHE A 236 -16.80 -1.36 -16.26
N ASN A 237 -17.70 -2.09 -15.63
CA ASN A 237 -19.13 -1.75 -15.55
C ASN A 237 -19.62 -1.49 -14.12
N LEU A 238 -18.86 -1.84 -13.10
CA LEU A 238 -19.21 -1.61 -11.72
C LEU A 238 -18.03 -0.97 -10.98
N LEU A 239 -18.34 0.05 -10.17
CA LEU A 239 -17.39 0.73 -9.30
C LEU A 239 -17.84 0.59 -7.83
N PHE A 240 -16.93 0.18 -6.97
CA PHE A 240 -17.18 0.05 -5.54
C PHE A 240 -16.10 0.78 -4.76
N LEU A 241 -16.49 1.49 -3.71
CA LEU A 241 -15.57 2.24 -2.83
C LEU A 241 -15.78 1.84 -1.36
N PRO A 242 -15.54 0.57 -0.99
CA PRO A 242 -15.79 0.11 0.37
C PRO A 242 -14.92 0.87 1.38
N GLY A 243 -15.56 1.37 2.44
CA GLY A 243 -14.88 2.16 3.46
C GLY A 243 -14.87 3.67 3.21
N VAL A 244 -15.34 4.12 2.04
CA VAL A 244 -15.65 5.52 1.76
C VAL A 244 -17.13 5.75 2.00
N VAL A 245 -17.48 6.54 3.02
CA VAL A 245 -18.86 6.72 3.49
C VAL A 245 -19.34 8.14 3.22
N ASP A 246 -20.34 8.29 2.38
CA ASP A 246 -20.83 9.59 1.88
C ASP A 246 -21.25 10.58 2.99
N GLN A 247 -21.71 10.10 4.13
CA GLN A 247 -22.06 10.93 5.28
C GLN A 247 -20.88 11.73 5.83
N LEU A 248 -19.65 11.25 5.64
CA LEU A 248 -18.45 11.89 6.18
C LEU A 248 -17.93 12.96 5.21
N ALA A 249 -17.73 14.18 5.68
CA ALA A 249 -17.49 15.36 4.85
C ALA A 249 -16.36 15.19 3.81
N ASN A 250 -15.23 14.63 4.22
CA ASN A 250 -14.09 14.43 3.30
C ASN A 250 -14.35 13.25 2.33
N HIS A 251 -15.07 12.24 2.78
CA HIS A 251 -15.44 11.09 1.95
C HIS A 251 -16.50 11.46 0.91
N SER A 252 -17.43 12.34 1.27
CA SER A 252 -18.50 12.82 0.39
C SER A 252 -17.97 13.44 -0.91
N VAL A 253 -16.81 14.09 -0.85
CA VAL A 253 -16.15 14.64 -2.04
C VAL A 253 -15.74 13.54 -3.01
N VAL A 254 -15.18 12.45 -2.49
CA VAL A 254 -14.78 11.28 -3.32
C VAL A 254 -16.00 10.62 -3.94
N ILE A 255 -17.09 10.47 -3.18
CA ILE A 255 -18.34 9.90 -3.70
C ILE A 255 -18.94 10.79 -4.80
N THR A 256 -18.90 12.13 -4.61
CA THR A 256 -19.35 13.07 -5.64
C THR A 256 -18.57 12.92 -6.93
N ASP A 257 -17.24 12.85 -6.85
CA ASP A 257 -16.38 12.66 -8.01
C ASP A 257 -16.61 11.28 -8.68
N ALA A 258 -16.89 10.24 -7.88
CA ALA A 258 -17.19 8.90 -8.41
C ALA A 258 -18.55 8.83 -9.12
N ILE A 259 -19.57 9.52 -8.60
CA ILE A 259 -20.87 9.65 -9.28
C ILE A 259 -20.67 10.37 -10.61
N GLN A 260 -19.98 11.51 -10.60
CA GLN A 260 -19.70 12.29 -11.81
C GLN A 260 -18.95 11.45 -12.84
N LEU A 261 -17.96 10.67 -12.42
CA LEU A 261 -17.25 9.75 -13.30
C LEU A 261 -18.20 8.76 -14.00
N CYS A 262 -19.12 8.16 -13.26
CA CYS A 262 -20.07 7.20 -13.84
C CYS A 262 -21.06 7.88 -14.79
N GLU A 263 -21.49 9.10 -14.50
CA GLU A 263 -22.34 9.92 -15.37
C GLU A 263 -21.62 10.28 -16.67
N ASP A 264 -20.36 10.72 -16.59
CA ASP A 264 -19.55 11.09 -17.76
C ASP A 264 -19.18 9.86 -18.61
N ARG A 265 -18.90 8.74 -17.97
CA ARG A 265 -18.60 7.48 -18.67
C ARG A 265 -19.82 6.83 -19.30
N THR A 266 -20.95 6.83 -18.63
CA THR A 266 -22.21 6.19 -19.07
C THR A 266 -22.16 4.66 -19.26
N ASP A 267 -21.02 4.03 -19.05
CA ASP A 267 -20.78 2.58 -19.21
C ASP A 267 -20.53 1.86 -17.87
N CYS A 268 -20.59 2.58 -16.78
CA CYS A 268 -20.36 2.02 -15.44
C CYS A 268 -21.39 2.54 -14.43
N PHE A 269 -21.46 1.83 -13.30
CA PHE A 269 -22.43 2.11 -12.24
C PHE A 269 -21.72 2.05 -10.88
N LEU A 270 -21.98 3.05 -10.05
CA LEU A 270 -21.40 3.16 -8.71
C LEU A 270 -22.29 2.48 -7.66
N VAL A 271 -21.70 1.66 -6.81
CA VAL A 271 -22.32 1.22 -5.55
C VAL A 271 -21.49 1.80 -4.41
N TYR A 272 -22.11 2.65 -3.59
CA TYR A 272 -21.44 3.38 -2.53
C TYR A 272 -22.15 3.21 -1.18
N ASP A 273 -21.43 3.53 -0.10
CA ASP A 273 -21.95 3.47 1.26
C ASP A 273 -22.34 4.86 1.72
N ASN A 274 -23.61 5.06 2.10
CA ASN A 274 -24.14 6.36 2.50
C ASN A 274 -24.26 6.54 4.02
N THR A 275 -23.97 5.51 4.80
CA THR A 275 -24.13 5.52 6.26
C THR A 275 -22.95 4.87 6.96
N SER A 276 -22.68 5.31 8.16
CA SER A 276 -21.82 4.60 9.11
C SER A 276 -22.58 3.43 9.75
N LYS A 277 -21.86 2.50 10.37
CA LYS A 277 -22.44 1.30 10.96
C LYS A 277 -23.55 1.56 11.98
N THR A 278 -23.45 2.65 12.73
CA THR A 278 -24.37 2.99 13.83
C THR A 278 -25.55 3.85 13.41
N ASP A 279 -25.63 4.22 12.13
CA ASP A 279 -26.68 5.12 11.66
C ASP A 279 -28.04 4.42 11.56
N SER A 280 -29.08 5.24 11.72
CA SER A 280 -30.46 4.81 11.64
C SER A 280 -31.00 4.74 10.22
N VAL A 281 -32.12 4.04 10.03
CA VAL A 281 -32.87 4.04 8.75
C VAL A 281 -33.24 5.46 8.32
N ALA A 282 -33.60 6.35 9.27
CA ALA A 282 -33.93 7.73 8.98
C ALA A 282 -32.73 8.50 8.40
N THR A 283 -31.54 8.27 8.97
CA THR A 283 -30.28 8.85 8.45
C THR A 283 -30.00 8.30 7.04
N ALA A 284 -30.12 6.99 6.85
CA ALA A 284 -29.91 6.37 5.52
C ALA A 284 -30.86 6.98 4.47
N LYS A 285 -32.12 7.15 4.79
CA LYS A 285 -33.11 7.80 3.93
C LYS A 285 -32.70 9.23 3.56
N THR A 286 -32.38 10.05 4.57
CA THR A 286 -32.01 11.46 4.36
C THR A 286 -30.77 11.58 3.47
N ASN A 287 -29.76 10.75 3.70
CA ASN A 287 -28.52 10.77 2.92
C ASN A 287 -28.75 10.32 1.48
N THR A 288 -29.63 9.32 1.27
CA THR A 288 -29.99 8.86 -0.07
C THR A 288 -30.76 9.93 -0.84
N GLU A 289 -31.73 10.59 -0.20
CA GLU A 289 -32.52 11.67 -0.80
C GLU A 289 -31.68 12.90 -1.15
N ALA A 290 -30.51 13.09 -0.54
CA ALA A 290 -29.57 14.15 -0.88
C ALA A 290 -28.82 13.94 -2.19
N ARG A 291 -28.86 12.73 -2.75
CA ARG A 291 -28.23 12.35 -4.02
C ARG A 291 -29.28 12.05 -5.09
N ASN A 292 -29.05 12.57 -6.27
CA ASN A 292 -29.94 12.33 -7.41
C ASN A 292 -29.09 11.93 -8.63
N SER A 293 -28.94 10.65 -8.85
CA SER A 293 -28.23 10.09 -10.00
C SER A 293 -28.82 8.74 -10.39
N SER A 294 -28.93 8.48 -11.68
CA SER A 294 -29.30 7.17 -12.20
C SER A 294 -28.10 6.22 -12.38
N TYR A 295 -26.90 6.70 -12.09
CA TYR A 295 -25.65 5.94 -12.22
C TYR A 295 -25.07 5.48 -10.88
N ALA A 296 -25.84 5.60 -9.79
CA ALA A 296 -25.37 5.21 -8.47
C ALA A 296 -26.49 4.56 -7.66
N ALA A 297 -26.11 3.63 -6.79
CA ALA A 297 -27.00 3.02 -5.80
C ALA A 297 -26.30 2.89 -4.45
N THR A 298 -27.09 2.86 -3.41
CA THR A 298 -26.63 2.61 -2.04
C THR A 298 -27.54 1.60 -1.35
N TYR A 299 -26.98 0.89 -0.41
CA TYR A 299 -27.66 -0.16 0.32
C TYR A 299 -27.54 0.05 1.84
N TYR A 300 -28.50 -0.46 2.57
CA TYR A 300 -28.57 -0.40 4.04
C TYR A 300 -29.23 -1.68 4.56
N PRO A 301 -28.88 -2.20 5.72
CA PRO A 301 -27.83 -1.76 6.67
C PRO A 301 -26.46 -2.35 6.37
N TRP A 302 -25.45 -2.02 7.21
CA TRP A 302 -24.21 -2.77 7.29
C TRP A 302 -24.48 -4.23 7.60
N VAL A 303 -23.71 -5.12 6.97
CA VAL A 303 -23.90 -6.56 7.05
C VAL A 303 -22.81 -7.23 7.87
N GLN A 304 -23.14 -8.35 8.47
CA GLN A 304 -22.19 -9.15 9.23
C GLN A 304 -21.73 -10.34 8.38
N ILE A 305 -20.42 -10.45 8.23
CA ILE A 305 -19.78 -11.56 7.53
C ILE A 305 -18.89 -12.34 8.50
N GLN A 306 -18.67 -13.62 8.21
CA GLN A 306 -17.73 -14.43 8.96
C GLN A 306 -16.33 -14.28 8.33
N ASP A 307 -15.36 -13.86 9.13
CA ASP A 307 -13.95 -13.94 8.80
C ASP A 307 -13.45 -15.35 9.08
N ALA A 308 -13.36 -16.17 8.04
CA ALA A 308 -12.98 -17.58 8.18
C ALA A 308 -11.55 -17.77 8.70
N SER A 309 -10.66 -16.79 8.47
CA SER A 309 -9.26 -16.88 8.89
C SER A 309 -9.09 -16.70 10.40
N LEU A 310 -9.97 -15.93 11.02
CA LEU A 310 -9.93 -15.62 12.44
C LEU A 310 -11.08 -16.24 13.23
N GLY A 311 -12.08 -16.81 12.55
CA GLY A 311 -13.25 -17.41 13.17
C GLY A 311 -14.19 -16.40 13.87
N VAL A 312 -14.12 -15.13 13.50
CA VAL A 312 -14.90 -14.04 14.10
C VAL A 312 -15.87 -13.43 13.09
N ASN A 313 -16.98 -12.90 13.60
CA ASN A 313 -17.91 -12.16 12.76
C ASN A 313 -17.52 -10.68 12.71
N ARG A 314 -17.56 -10.11 11.50
CA ARG A 314 -17.22 -8.70 11.24
C ARG A 314 -18.35 -7.97 10.56
N TYR A 315 -18.58 -6.73 10.95
CA TYR A 315 -19.44 -5.84 10.18
C TYR A 315 -18.66 -5.16 9.08
N VAL A 316 -19.23 -5.20 7.89
CA VAL A 316 -18.68 -4.54 6.71
C VAL A 316 -19.76 -3.71 6.02
N PRO A 317 -19.39 -2.66 5.26
CA PRO A 317 -20.37 -1.89 4.54
C PRO A 317 -21.02 -2.73 3.42
N PRO A 318 -22.27 -2.44 3.04
CA PRO A 318 -22.99 -3.20 2.03
C PRO A 318 -22.27 -3.32 0.70
N SER A 319 -21.54 -2.28 0.28
CA SER A 319 -20.79 -2.27 -0.99
C SER A 319 -19.82 -3.45 -1.12
N THR A 320 -19.28 -3.97 0.00
CA THR A 320 -18.37 -5.13 -0.03
C THR A 320 -19.02 -6.44 -0.44
N VAL A 321 -20.32 -6.60 -0.19
CA VAL A 321 -21.06 -7.85 -0.45
C VAL A 321 -21.97 -7.76 -1.68
N ILE A 322 -22.42 -6.56 -2.03
CA ILE A 322 -23.35 -6.35 -3.13
C ILE A 322 -22.75 -6.78 -4.47
N ALA A 323 -21.44 -6.65 -4.67
CA ALA A 323 -20.76 -7.18 -5.85
C ALA A 323 -21.02 -8.68 -6.04
N GLY A 324 -20.96 -9.44 -4.96
CA GLY A 324 -21.27 -10.87 -4.96
C GLY A 324 -22.75 -11.16 -5.22
N VAL A 325 -23.66 -10.31 -4.70
CA VAL A 325 -25.09 -10.41 -4.97
C VAL A 325 -25.40 -10.17 -6.43
N TYR A 326 -24.79 -9.15 -7.04
CA TYR A 326 -24.95 -8.88 -8.47
C TYR A 326 -24.44 -10.03 -9.31
N HIS A 327 -23.24 -10.53 -9.02
CA HIS A 327 -22.70 -11.69 -9.72
C HIS A 327 -23.60 -12.93 -9.58
N PHE A 328 -24.09 -13.22 -8.39
CA PHE A 328 -25.01 -14.34 -8.18
C PHE A 328 -26.30 -14.17 -8.97
N ASN A 329 -26.86 -12.97 -8.98
CA ASN A 329 -28.05 -12.66 -9.76
C ASN A 329 -27.84 -12.89 -11.27
N ASP A 330 -26.70 -12.47 -11.79
CA ASP A 330 -26.36 -12.64 -13.21
C ASP A 330 -26.18 -14.12 -13.60
N VAL A 331 -25.73 -14.96 -12.65
CA VAL A 331 -25.56 -16.40 -12.88
C VAL A 331 -26.89 -17.16 -12.82
N VAL A 332 -27.78 -16.83 -11.86
CA VAL A 332 -28.99 -17.60 -11.60
C VAL A 332 -30.27 -16.97 -12.12
N GLY A 333 -30.23 -15.69 -12.40
CA GLY A 333 -31.37 -14.90 -12.86
C GLY A 333 -31.41 -14.70 -14.38
N GLN A 334 -32.19 -13.75 -14.78
CA GLN A 334 -32.28 -13.26 -16.15
C GLN A 334 -31.86 -11.78 -16.17
N PRO A 335 -31.44 -11.22 -17.31
CA PRO A 335 -30.94 -9.84 -17.39
C PRO A 335 -31.89 -8.75 -16.85
N TRP A 336 -33.17 -9.06 -16.74
CA TRP A 336 -34.21 -8.15 -16.22
C TRP A 336 -34.52 -8.35 -14.73
N PHE A 337 -33.90 -9.30 -14.06
CA PHE A 337 -34.07 -9.46 -12.60
C PHE A 337 -33.35 -8.36 -11.84
N ALA A 338 -34.04 -7.73 -10.92
CA ALA A 338 -33.40 -6.83 -9.96
C ALA A 338 -32.62 -7.64 -8.94
N PRO A 339 -31.31 -7.39 -8.74
CA PRO A 339 -30.46 -8.20 -7.86
C PRO A 339 -30.79 -8.06 -6.37
N ALA A 340 -31.29 -6.91 -5.96
CA ALA A 340 -31.64 -6.61 -4.59
C ALA A 340 -32.61 -5.43 -4.56
N GLY A 341 -33.83 -5.68 -4.86
CA GLY A 341 -34.83 -4.60 -4.97
C GLY A 341 -36.14 -4.95 -4.34
#